data_df570d54c98a3ecc77618eabc993bad9
#
_entry.id   df570d54c98a3ecc77618eabc993bad9
#
_cell.length_a   1.000
_cell.length_b   1.000
_cell.length_c   1.000
_cell.angle_alpha   90.00
_cell.angle_beta   90.00
_cell.angle_gamma   90.00
#
_symmetry.space_group_name_H-M   'P 1'
#
loop_
_entity.id
_entity.type
_entity.pdbx_description
1 polymer ?
#
loop_
_entity_poly.entity_id
_entity_poly.type
_entity_poly.pdbx_seq_one_letter_code
_entity_poly.pdbx_strand_id
1 'polypeptide(L)'
;MRAARRVVRWLVALHGMAAAAAAAQQDATAILAPNLPSPTIGENASPRDYLLAARAALVLGRTGEAQQALEMAETRALDRSVPLFKTDMRIGDPLIGDIEQALKALGEGERSRAVQIIEAALIHAEQPAAR
;
A
#
# COMPACT_ATOMS: atom_id res chain seq x y z
N MET A 1 68.42 6.93 8.71
CA MET A 1 67.48 6.75 7.59
C MET A 1 66.34 5.78 7.89
N ARG A 2 65.49 6.06 8.88
CA ARG A 2 64.30 5.21 9.22
C ARG A 2 63.08 6.04 9.65
N ALA A 3 62.86 7.22 9.11
CA ALA A 3 61.75 8.09 9.48
C ALA A 3 60.74 8.44 8.35
N ALA A 4 60.86 7.86 7.18
CA ALA A 4 60.06 8.27 6.02
C ALA A 4 58.94 7.31 5.62
N ARG A 5 58.59 6.27 6.43
CA ARG A 5 57.60 5.25 6.04
C ARG A 5 56.27 5.30 6.80
N ARG A 6 56.00 6.28 7.64
CA ARG A 6 54.79 6.33 8.44
C ARG A 6 53.70 7.35 8.03
N VAL A 7 53.96 8.17 7.05
CA VAL A 7 53.02 9.28 6.68
C VAL A 7 52.04 8.89 5.58
N VAL A 8 52.28 7.82 4.82
CA VAL A 8 51.44 7.46 3.67
C VAL A 8 50.21 6.63 4.04
N ARG A 9 50.08 6.13 5.27
CA ARG A 9 48.94 5.24 5.66
C ARG A 9 47.69 5.96 6.12
N TRP A 10 47.71 7.26 6.35
CA TRP A 10 46.58 8.03 6.88
C TRP A 10 45.76 8.76 5.81
N LEU A 11 46.20 8.80 4.56
CA LEU A 11 45.52 9.51 3.45
C LEU A 11 44.49 8.66 2.71
N VAL A 12 44.48 7.35 2.93
CA VAL A 12 43.53 6.45 2.24
C VAL A 12 42.20 6.30 3.02
N ALA A 13 42.16 6.66 4.31
CA ALA A 13 40.97 6.48 5.13
C ALA A 13 39.92 7.60 4.98
N LEU A 14 40.28 8.75 4.39
CA LEU A 14 39.34 9.88 4.28
C LEU A 14 38.45 9.84 3.02
N HIS A 15 38.72 9.01 2.04
CA HIS A 15 37.93 8.95 0.81
C HIS A 15 36.76 7.96 0.88
N GLY A 16 36.71 7.10 1.89
CA GLY A 16 35.64 6.11 2.07
C GLY A 16 34.36 6.65 2.70
N MET A 17 34.42 7.75 3.45
CA MET A 17 33.25 8.26 4.17
C MET A 17 32.35 9.19 3.32
N ALA A 18 32.86 9.79 2.26
CA ALA A 18 32.06 10.69 1.43
C ALA A 18 31.09 9.95 0.48
N ALA A 19 31.43 8.72 0.06
CA ALA A 19 30.57 7.92 -0.81
C ALA A 19 29.35 7.33 -0.10
N ALA A 20 29.49 6.98 1.20
CA ALA A 20 28.39 6.42 1.98
C ALA A 20 27.31 7.48 2.30
N ALA A 21 27.70 8.75 2.48
CA ALA A 21 26.75 9.83 2.73
C ALA A 21 25.90 10.21 1.50
N ALA A 22 26.47 10.07 0.29
CA ALA A 22 25.74 10.34 -0.94
C ALA A 22 24.70 9.26 -1.27
N ALA A 23 24.98 7.99 -0.94
CA ALA A 23 24.03 6.90 -1.12
C ALA A 23 22.84 6.99 -0.16
N ALA A 24 23.07 7.42 1.08
CA ALA A 24 22.01 7.62 2.09
C ALA A 24 21.05 8.77 1.71
N GLN A 25 21.51 9.80 1.01
CA GLN A 25 20.68 10.90 0.54
C GLN A 25 19.81 10.54 -0.66
N GLN A 26 20.23 9.60 -1.49
CA GLN A 26 19.42 9.12 -2.62
C GLN A 26 18.24 8.24 -2.15
N ASP A 27 18.41 7.46 -1.08
CA ASP A 27 17.33 6.68 -0.48
C ASP A 27 16.27 7.57 0.20
N ALA A 28 16.68 8.68 0.81
CA ALA A 28 15.75 9.61 1.46
C ALA A 28 14.85 10.37 0.46
N THR A 29 15.32 10.62 -0.76
CA THR A 29 14.51 11.23 -1.83
C THR A 29 13.60 10.21 -2.53
N ALA A 30 13.97 8.93 -2.54
CA ALA A 30 13.13 7.85 -3.05
C ALA A 30 11.88 7.61 -2.17
N ILE A 31 11.94 7.90 -0.87
CA ILE A 31 10.81 7.82 0.07
C ILE A 31 9.79 8.95 -0.17
N LEU A 32 10.19 10.03 -0.82
CA LEU A 32 9.35 11.20 -1.09
C LEU A 32 8.80 11.24 -2.53
N ALA A 33 9.03 10.21 -3.34
CA ALA A 33 8.49 10.14 -4.70
C ALA A 33 7.12 9.46 -4.66
N PRO A 34 6.01 10.19 -4.73
CA PRO A 34 4.66 9.64 -4.72
C PRO A 34 4.25 9.17 -6.12
N ASN A 35 4.96 8.22 -6.67
CA ASN A 35 4.47 7.47 -7.83
C ASN A 35 4.08 6.07 -7.37
N LEU A 36 3.03 6.02 -6.53
CA LEU A 36 2.26 4.82 -6.37
C LEU A 36 1.58 4.54 -7.72
N PRO A 37 1.86 3.42 -8.39
CA PRO A 37 1.18 3.10 -9.62
C PRO A 37 -0.32 2.95 -9.32
N SER A 38 -1.10 3.90 -9.80
CA SER A 38 -2.56 3.81 -9.73
C SER A 38 -3.01 2.55 -10.47
N PRO A 39 -3.91 1.77 -9.90
CA PRO A 39 -4.50 0.66 -10.62
C PRO A 39 -5.14 1.22 -11.90
N THR A 40 -4.82 0.65 -13.05
CA THR A 40 -5.36 1.02 -14.37
C THR A 40 -6.80 0.54 -14.52
N ILE A 41 -7.64 0.86 -13.56
CA ILE A 41 -9.07 0.50 -13.54
C ILE A 41 -9.84 1.78 -13.83
N GLY A 42 -10.81 1.70 -14.75
CA GLY A 42 -11.58 2.86 -15.19
C GLY A 42 -12.30 3.58 -14.04
N GLU A 43 -12.58 4.87 -14.25
CA GLU A 43 -13.21 5.74 -13.25
C GLU A 43 -14.57 5.23 -12.74
N ASN A 44 -15.25 4.36 -13.50
CA ASN A 44 -16.53 3.75 -13.15
C ASN A 44 -16.41 2.34 -12.53
N ALA A 45 -15.22 1.94 -12.11
CA ALA A 45 -15.00 0.63 -11.50
C ALA A 45 -15.80 0.45 -10.21
N SER A 46 -16.35 -0.73 -10.03
CA SER A 46 -17.09 -1.12 -8.83
C SER A 46 -16.13 -1.46 -7.67
N PRO A 47 -16.60 -1.47 -6.42
CA PRO A 47 -15.81 -1.97 -5.29
C PRO A 47 -15.20 -3.34 -5.56
N ARG A 48 -15.97 -4.22 -6.21
CA ARG A 48 -15.52 -5.57 -6.59
C ARG A 48 -14.32 -5.55 -7.52
N ASP A 49 -14.31 -4.66 -8.51
CA ASP A 49 -13.19 -4.56 -9.47
C ASP A 49 -11.90 -4.13 -8.76
N TYR A 50 -12.00 -3.19 -7.82
CA TYR A 50 -10.87 -2.78 -6.98
C TYR A 50 -10.40 -3.88 -6.04
N LEU A 51 -11.30 -4.68 -5.45
CA LEU A 51 -10.93 -5.83 -4.62
C LEU A 51 -10.18 -6.90 -5.43
N LEU A 52 -10.61 -7.18 -6.65
CA LEU A 52 -9.90 -8.09 -7.55
C LEU A 52 -8.51 -7.58 -7.91
N ALA A 53 -8.37 -6.27 -8.15
CA ALA A 53 -7.08 -5.65 -8.39
C ALA A 53 -6.17 -5.71 -7.16
N ALA A 54 -6.69 -5.44 -5.97
CA ALA A 54 -5.95 -5.56 -4.72
C ALA A 54 -5.42 -6.98 -4.51
N ARG A 55 -6.27 -8.00 -4.73
CA ARG A 55 -5.87 -9.41 -4.65
C ARG A 55 -4.75 -9.73 -5.64
N ALA A 56 -4.90 -9.31 -6.90
CA ALA A 56 -3.90 -9.55 -7.93
C ALA A 56 -2.56 -8.89 -7.58
N ALA A 57 -2.58 -7.66 -7.08
CA ALA A 57 -1.39 -6.93 -6.63
C ALA A 57 -0.69 -7.66 -5.48
N LEU A 58 -1.44 -8.19 -4.50
CA LEU A 58 -0.88 -8.96 -3.38
C LEU A 58 -0.22 -10.27 -3.83
N VAL A 59 -0.81 -10.97 -4.79
CA VAL A 59 -0.20 -12.19 -5.38
C VAL A 59 1.13 -11.86 -6.02
N LEU A 60 1.24 -10.69 -6.67
CA LEU A 60 2.47 -10.20 -7.29
C LEU A 60 3.44 -9.53 -6.31
N GLY A 61 3.10 -9.45 -5.01
CA GLY A 61 3.92 -8.79 -3.99
C GLY A 61 3.90 -7.27 -4.04
N ARG A 62 2.99 -6.67 -4.79
CA ARG A 62 2.85 -5.21 -4.96
C ARG A 62 1.94 -4.62 -3.89
N THR A 63 2.46 -4.53 -2.65
CA THR A 63 1.66 -4.13 -1.47
C THR A 63 1.12 -2.70 -1.56
N GLY A 64 1.89 -1.76 -2.10
CA GLY A 64 1.43 -0.36 -2.27
C GLY A 64 0.28 -0.22 -3.27
N GLU A 65 0.33 -0.96 -4.38
CA GLU A 65 -0.76 -1.01 -5.36
C GLU A 65 -2.02 -1.66 -4.76
N ALA A 66 -1.83 -2.71 -3.95
CA ALA A 66 -2.93 -3.36 -3.25
C ALA A 66 -3.59 -2.44 -2.23
N GLN A 67 -2.81 -1.68 -1.46
CA GLN A 67 -3.33 -0.70 -0.51
C GLN A 67 -4.17 0.35 -1.23
N GLN A 68 -3.67 0.94 -2.30
CA GLN A 68 -4.40 1.93 -3.06
C GLN A 68 -5.71 1.36 -3.64
N ALA A 69 -5.67 0.14 -4.15
CA ALA A 69 -6.88 -0.52 -4.67
C ALA A 69 -7.92 -0.75 -3.55
N LEU A 70 -7.49 -1.12 -2.33
CA LEU A 70 -8.39 -1.27 -1.18
C LEU A 70 -9.01 0.07 -0.75
N GLU A 71 -8.23 1.15 -0.70
CA GLU A 71 -8.72 2.49 -0.39
C GLU A 71 -9.77 2.97 -1.42
N MET A 72 -9.55 2.66 -2.69
CA MET A 72 -10.53 2.95 -3.74
C MET A 72 -11.78 2.08 -3.62
N ALA A 73 -11.63 0.80 -3.26
CA ALA A 73 -12.76 -0.09 -2.99
C ALA A 73 -13.63 0.44 -1.85
N GLU A 74 -13.00 0.89 -0.75
CA GLU A 74 -13.69 1.50 0.39
C GLU A 74 -14.47 2.75 -0.03
N THR A 75 -13.82 3.67 -0.74
CA THR A 75 -14.47 4.89 -1.25
C THR A 75 -15.70 4.56 -2.08
N ARG A 76 -15.60 3.61 -3.01
CA ARG A 76 -16.72 3.19 -3.86
C ARG A 76 -17.82 2.46 -3.08
N ALA A 77 -17.46 1.68 -2.07
CA ALA A 77 -18.44 1.04 -1.18
C ALA A 77 -19.22 2.07 -0.37
N LEU A 78 -18.52 3.08 0.18
CA LEU A 78 -19.14 4.18 0.91
C LEU A 78 -20.08 5.01 0.02
N ASP A 79 -19.68 5.34 -1.21
CA ASP A 79 -20.52 6.07 -2.17
C ASP A 79 -21.84 5.33 -2.49
N ARG A 80 -21.79 4.01 -2.54
CA ARG A 80 -22.98 3.18 -2.78
C ARG A 80 -23.89 3.05 -1.55
N SER A 81 -23.33 3.17 -0.35
CA SER A 81 -24.02 2.99 0.92
C SER A 81 -24.81 4.23 1.37
N VAL A 82 -24.69 5.37 0.67
CA VAL A 82 -25.34 6.64 1.03
C VAL A 82 -26.65 6.80 0.23
N PRO A 83 -27.82 6.39 0.75
CA PRO A 83 -29.09 6.93 0.31
C PRO A 83 -29.12 8.40 0.75
N LEU A 84 -29.56 9.29 -0.14
CA LEU A 84 -29.57 10.75 0.01
C LEU A 84 -30.23 11.31 1.31
N PHE A 85 -30.77 10.48 2.18
CA PHE A 85 -31.52 10.90 3.38
C PHE A 85 -31.36 10.00 4.64
N LYS A 86 -30.41 9.03 4.68
CA LYS A 86 -30.22 8.16 5.85
C LYS A 86 -28.77 8.11 6.27
N THR A 87 -28.43 8.97 7.23
CA THR A 87 -27.08 9.07 7.82
C THR A 87 -26.75 7.90 8.77
N ASP A 88 -27.72 7.12 9.22
CA ASP A 88 -27.57 6.14 10.29
C ASP A 88 -27.23 4.72 9.81
N MET A 89 -27.20 4.44 8.51
CA MET A 89 -26.98 3.09 7.97
C MET A 89 -25.52 2.74 7.66
N ARG A 90 -24.56 3.58 8.02
CA ARG A 90 -23.12 3.29 7.81
C ARG A 90 -22.54 2.29 8.80
N ILE A 91 -23.21 2.06 9.92
CA ILE A 91 -22.75 1.15 10.97
C ILE A 91 -23.30 -0.23 10.64
N GLY A 92 -22.58 -1.00 9.77
CA GLY A 92 -22.90 -2.39 9.58
C GLY A 92 -22.84 -2.94 8.15
N ASP A 93 -22.28 -2.21 7.18
CA ASP A 93 -22.03 -2.82 5.88
C ASP A 93 -20.83 -3.79 6.01
N PRO A 94 -21.05 -5.12 5.90
CA PRO A 94 -20.00 -6.11 6.07
C PRO A 94 -18.86 -5.93 5.05
N LEU A 95 -19.15 -5.40 3.86
CA LEU A 95 -18.15 -5.12 2.84
C LEU A 95 -17.15 -4.07 3.31
N ILE A 96 -17.62 -2.98 3.89
CA ILE A 96 -16.75 -1.91 4.40
C ILE A 96 -15.89 -2.44 5.54
N GLY A 97 -16.49 -3.18 6.49
CA GLY A 97 -15.76 -3.79 7.59
C GLY A 97 -14.65 -4.74 7.14
N ASP A 98 -14.89 -5.53 6.10
CA ASP A 98 -13.88 -6.43 5.53
C ASP A 98 -12.75 -5.64 4.85
N ILE A 99 -13.07 -4.58 4.13
CA ILE A 99 -12.05 -3.73 3.49
C ILE A 99 -11.15 -3.07 4.53
N GLU A 100 -11.72 -2.50 5.60
CA GLU A 100 -10.97 -1.92 6.71
C GLU A 100 -10.05 -2.96 7.38
N GLN A 101 -10.54 -4.18 7.60
CA GLN A 101 -9.73 -5.27 8.14
C GLN A 101 -8.60 -5.69 7.20
N ALA A 102 -8.84 -5.72 5.89
CA ALA A 102 -7.81 -6.02 4.89
C ALA A 102 -6.71 -4.95 4.87
N LEU A 103 -7.08 -3.67 4.93
CA LEU A 103 -6.14 -2.55 5.05
C LEU A 103 -5.30 -2.64 6.32
N LYS A 104 -5.93 -2.98 7.45
CA LYS A 104 -5.23 -3.18 8.72
C LYS A 104 -4.23 -4.34 8.64
N ALA A 105 -4.64 -5.51 8.13
CA ALA A 105 -3.76 -6.67 7.97
C ALA A 105 -2.58 -6.35 7.04
N LEU A 106 -2.81 -5.56 5.99
CA LEU A 106 -1.76 -5.12 5.08
C LEU A 106 -0.77 -4.18 5.77
N GLY A 107 -1.25 -3.24 6.58
CA GLY A 107 -0.42 -2.34 7.40
C GLY A 107 0.43 -3.08 8.45
N GLU A 108 -0.05 -4.20 8.95
CA GLU A 108 0.65 -5.11 9.88
C GLU A 108 1.63 -6.06 9.14
N GLY A 109 1.68 -6.02 7.81
CA GLY A 109 2.53 -6.89 6.99
C GLY A 109 1.98 -8.31 6.80
N GLU A 110 0.75 -8.57 7.24
CA GLU A 110 0.08 -9.88 7.18
C GLU A 110 -0.57 -10.12 5.80
N ARG A 111 0.25 -10.22 4.75
CA ARG A 111 -0.21 -10.35 3.36
C ARG A 111 -1.20 -11.49 3.15
N SER A 112 -0.90 -12.67 3.67
CA SER A 112 -1.77 -13.85 3.50
C SER A 112 -3.14 -13.64 4.14
N ARG A 113 -3.18 -12.99 5.30
CA ARG A 113 -4.41 -12.64 5.99
C ARG A 113 -5.21 -11.60 5.20
N ALA A 114 -4.53 -10.58 4.67
CA ALA A 114 -5.18 -9.58 3.81
C ALA A 114 -5.85 -10.22 2.59
N VAL A 115 -5.20 -11.19 1.93
CA VAL A 115 -5.79 -11.94 0.80
C VAL A 115 -7.06 -12.69 1.24
N GLN A 116 -7.04 -13.39 2.37
CA GLN A 116 -8.21 -14.12 2.87
C GLN A 116 -9.39 -13.19 3.17
N ILE A 117 -9.12 -12.03 3.76
CA ILE A 117 -10.15 -11.03 4.04
C ILE A 117 -10.71 -10.45 2.73
N ILE A 118 -9.87 -10.17 1.74
CA ILE A 118 -10.33 -9.71 0.42
C ILE A 118 -11.23 -10.74 -0.25
N GLU A 119 -10.94 -12.03 -0.12
CA GLU A 119 -11.81 -13.09 -0.65
C GLU A 119 -13.19 -13.10 0.04
N ALA A 120 -13.26 -12.88 1.35
CA ALA A 120 -14.51 -12.70 2.06
C ALA A 120 -15.26 -11.44 1.60
N ALA A 121 -14.55 -10.32 1.45
CA ALA A 121 -15.10 -9.06 0.94
C ALA A 121 -15.69 -9.20 -0.47
N LEU A 122 -15.09 -10.00 -1.33
CA LEU A 122 -15.62 -10.28 -2.69
C LEU A 122 -16.98 -10.96 -2.65
N ILE A 123 -17.24 -11.83 -1.66
CA ILE A 123 -18.54 -12.48 -1.47
C ILE A 123 -19.58 -11.42 -1.07
N HIS A 124 -19.24 -10.50 -0.16
CA HIS A 124 -20.15 -9.41 0.23
C HIS A 124 -20.37 -8.39 -0.89
N ALA A 125 -19.35 -8.16 -1.74
CA ALA A 125 -19.47 -7.26 -2.88
C ALA A 125 -20.43 -7.76 -3.98
N GLU A 126 -20.68 -9.06 -4.03
CA GLU A 126 -21.65 -9.70 -4.97
C GLU A 126 -23.10 -9.59 -4.45
N GLN A 127 -23.28 -9.37 -3.15
CA GLN A 127 -24.60 -9.20 -2.58
C GLN A 127 -25.15 -7.81 -2.93
N PRO A 128 -26.38 -7.68 -3.45
CA PRO A 128 -26.98 -6.37 -3.62
C PRO A 128 -27.09 -5.72 -2.24
N ALA A 129 -26.69 -4.45 -2.14
CA ALA A 129 -26.84 -3.68 -0.91
C ALA A 129 -28.28 -3.89 -0.39
N ALA A 130 -28.41 -4.33 0.88
CA ALA A 130 -29.71 -4.58 1.49
C ALA A 130 -30.54 -3.29 1.41
N ARG A 131 -31.63 -3.36 0.66
CA ARG A 131 -32.57 -2.26 0.45
C ARG A 131 -33.43 -2.04 1.68
#